data_c97d21a5e9a9e4eb3a06043257184de7
#
_entry.id   c97d21a5e9a9e4eb3a06043257184de7
#
_cell.length_a   1.000
_cell.length_b   1.000
_cell.length_c   1.000
_cell.angle_alpha   90.00
_cell.angle_beta   90.00
_cell.angle_gamma   90.00
#
_symmetry.space_group_name_H-M   'P 1'
#
loop_
_entity.id
_entity.type
_entity.pdbx_description
1 polymer ?
#
loop_
_entity_poly.entity_id
_entity_poly.type
_entity_poly.pdbx_seq_one_letter_code
_entity_poly.pdbx_strand_id
1 'polypeptide(L)'
;TDVKLEGYERTKGEGGWGHVVYHTYADNGIKTFTGKENYDTLIQLWKKQGSNLLCKDQLAYHRKSEQKINAGESITLLDEKGEGAIGSLKFYFPEINEQHLQDVWIHMFWDAHQQPDISCPLACLGGNSLGFHDTNYLLSGYNTDGWFYNYFPMPYWKHAKIIIENRSGVPVSLGFSEIAVSRSVYPTSNTGYFRNTPYYTRKHVAGIDSPIAAIQGRGKMVAAHVTCHAERSHIISCEGDVRVYIDGKRTPQVESDGSESYVCYGWGFPTPPEVHPMGGYDGLSDNPWSMTRFCIGDSYPFYSELKFGIESGEYNNQYLEHSGTIFYYGQDKNVLVKTDSLDLNSSRSIKRHSYKAMGNVRRTKLESFFEGNEDRILYVGETVRFESFSSFRVNISSQNEGVRLRRLSDQNDVRQAARVFVDGEEVTERLWYVADSNPYKRWLEDDFEIPAKYTKGKKSLNIRIVPVSMSKEGKNTWNEAEYQVFCYNN
;
A
#
# COMPACT_ATOMS: atom_id res chain seq x y z
N THR A 1 7.74 7.51 -18.70
CA THR A 1 8.93 6.74 -18.27
C THR A 1 8.74 5.32 -18.72
N ASP A 2 9.59 4.85 -19.60
CA ASP A 2 9.52 3.47 -20.09
C ASP A 2 10.41 2.59 -19.19
N VAL A 3 9.83 1.55 -18.63
CA VAL A 3 10.56 0.48 -17.99
C VAL A 3 10.73 -0.64 -19.02
N LYS A 4 11.97 -0.92 -19.40
CA LYS A 4 12.30 -2.03 -20.28
C LYS A 4 12.96 -3.11 -19.45
N LEU A 5 12.30 -4.25 -19.36
CA LEU A 5 12.89 -5.48 -18.83
C LEU A 5 13.42 -6.29 -20.02
N GLU A 6 14.73 -6.47 -20.05
CA GLU A 6 15.38 -7.34 -21.04
C GLU A 6 15.59 -8.71 -20.40
N GLY A 7 14.90 -9.71 -20.96
CA GLY A 7 15.14 -11.11 -20.60
C GLY A 7 16.44 -11.61 -21.22
N TYR A 8 17.16 -12.43 -20.49
CA TYR A 8 18.25 -13.21 -21.08
C TYR A 8 17.69 -14.26 -22.07
N GLU A 9 18.49 -14.64 -23.06
CA GLU A 9 18.15 -15.79 -23.88
C GLU A 9 17.97 -17.02 -22.98
N ARG A 10 16.77 -17.62 -23.04
CA ARG A 10 16.46 -18.76 -22.19
C ARG A 10 17.11 -20.00 -22.77
N THR A 11 17.93 -20.66 -21.98
CA THR A 11 18.25 -22.08 -22.21
C THR A 11 16.98 -22.91 -21.94
N LYS A 12 16.71 -23.92 -22.75
CA LYS A 12 15.51 -24.75 -22.60
C LYS A 12 15.43 -25.35 -21.20
N GLY A 13 14.39 -24.96 -20.44
CA GLY A 13 14.18 -25.40 -19.06
C GLY A 13 14.55 -24.38 -18.00
N GLU A 14 15.09 -23.22 -18.37
CA GLU A 14 15.30 -22.10 -17.46
C GLU A 14 14.11 -21.13 -17.50
N GLY A 15 13.70 -20.66 -16.36
CA GLY A 15 12.61 -19.73 -16.19
C GLY A 15 12.78 -18.96 -14.88
N GLY A 16 12.06 -17.85 -14.75
CA GLY A 16 12.01 -17.04 -13.55
C GLY A 16 10.70 -16.29 -13.47
N TRP A 17 10.24 -16.08 -12.27
CA TRP A 17 9.09 -15.24 -11.93
C TRP A 17 9.58 -14.03 -11.17
N GLY A 18 8.85 -12.94 -11.24
CA GLY A 18 9.21 -11.74 -10.52
C GLY A 18 8.12 -10.69 -10.57
N HIS A 19 8.15 -9.79 -9.62
CA HIS A 19 7.26 -8.65 -9.51
C HIS A 19 8.00 -7.37 -9.86
N VAL A 20 7.35 -6.48 -10.60
CA VAL A 20 7.83 -5.13 -10.87
C VAL A 20 6.85 -4.15 -10.26
N VAL A 21 7.26 -3.50 -9.19
CA VAL A 21 6.52 -2.39 -8.58
C VAL A 21 7.13 -1.09 -9.05
N TYR A 22 6.29 -0.14 -9.48
CA TYR A 22 6.75 1.15 -9.97
C TYR A 22 5.83 2.29 -9.51
N HIS A 23 6.40 3.48 -9.40
CA HIS A 23 5.66 4.71 -9.16
C HIS A 23 5.66 5.58 -10.40
N THR A 24 4.52 6.20 -10.71
CA THR A 24 4.43 7.23 -11.73
C THR A 24 4.45 8.60 -11.07
N TYR A 25 5.23 9.51 -11.63
CA TYR A 25 5.35 10.88 -11.15
C TYR A 25 4.76 11.84 -12.17
N ALA A 26 4.21 12.97 -11.69
CA ALA A 26 3.58 13.96 -12.54
C ALA A 26 4.59 14.85 -13.31
N ASP A 27 5.85 14.82 -12.91
CA ASP A 27 6.92 15.59 -13.52
C ASP A 27 7.98 14.71 -14.20
N ASN A 28 8.85 15.34 -14.99
CA ASN A 28 9.96 14.70 -15.70
C ASN A 28 11.29 14.79 -14.94
N GLY A 29 11.26 15.09 -13.63
CA GLY A 29 12.47 15.26 -12.81
C GLY A 29 13.21 13.96 -12.47
N ILE A 30 12.66 12.81 -12.88
CA ILE A 30 13.27 11.52 -12.64
C ILE A 30 14.43 11.28 -13.59
N LYS A 31 15.58 10.98 -13.03
CA LYS A 31 16.76 10.60 -13.81
C LYS A 31 16.57 9.20 -14.40
N THR A 32 17.02 9.02 -15.64
CA THR A 32 17.05 7.69 -16.27
C THR A 32 18.06 6.80 -15.53
N PHE A 33 17.62 5.61 -15.16
CA PHE A 33 18.50 4.58 -14.62
C PHE A 33 19.48 4.11 -15.70
N THR A 34 20.75 4.09 -15.39
CA THR A 34 21.84 3.78 -16.34
C THR A 34 22.54 2.44 -16.04
N GLY A 35 22.26 1.84 -14.89
CA GLY A 35 22.98 0.66 -14.38
C GLY A 35 24.38 0.95 -13.89
N LYS A 36 24.77 2.23 -13.82
CA LYS A 36 26.11 2.70 -13.38
C LYS A 36 26.05 3.51 -12.09
N GLU A 37 24.89 3.58 -11.46
CA GLU A 37 24.68 4.28 -10.19
C GLU A 37 25.51 3.63 -9.09
N ASN A 38 26.06 4.44 -8.19
CA ASN A 38 26.78 3.95 -7.02
C ASN A 38 25.80 3.66 -5.89
N TYR A 39 25.70 2.39 -5.48
CA TYR A 39 24.87 1.90 -4.39
C TYR A 39 25.63 1.66 -3.07
N ASP A 40 26.92 2.01 -2.99
CA ASP A 40 27.73 1.71 -1.82
C ASP A 40 27.10 2.24 -0.53
N THR A 41 26.56 3.46 -0.56
CA THR A 41 25.89 4.05 0.60
C THR A 41 24.66 3.22 1.04
N LEU A 42 23.85 2.75 0.11
CA LEU A 42 22.69 1.90 0.39
C LEU A 42 23.14 0.54 0.92
N ILE A 43 24.14 -0.07 0.31
CA ILE A 43 24.70 -1.34 0.75
C ILE A 43 25.26 -1.22 2.18
N GLN A 44 25.99 -0.13 2.48
CA GLN A 44 26.50 0.11 3.84
C GLN A 44 25.38 0.38 4.85
N LEU A 45 24.29 1.01 4.43
CA LEU A 45 23.10 1.20 5.25
C LEU A 45 22.45 -0.16 5.58
N TRP A 46 22.26 -1.03 4.61
CA TRP A 46 21.69 -2.35 4.81
C TRP A 46 22.55 -3.25 5.69
N LYS A 47 23.89 -3.13 5.60
CA LYS A 47 24.81 -3.81 6.53
C LYS A 47 24.72 -3.34 7.98
N LYS A 48 24.05 -2.21 8.23
CA LYS A 48 23.79 -1.67 9.59
C LYS A 48 22.40 -2.02 10.11
N GLN A 49 21.78 -3.04 9.57
CA GLN A 49 20.51 -3.61 10.03
C GLN A 49 20.48 -3.70 11.56
N GLY A 50 19.38 -3.26 12.19
CA GLY A 50 19.26 -3.20 13.64
C GLY A 50 20.03 -2.07 14.34
N SER A 51 20.84 -1.29 13.62
CA SER A 51 21.53 -0.13 14.18
C SER A 51 20.68 1.13 14.07
N ASN A 52 20.76 2.01 15.08
CA ASN A 52 20.10 3.30 15.02
C ASN A 52 20.74 4.18 13.93
N LEU A 53 19.98 4.41 12.86
CA LEU A 53 20.40 5.17 11.68
C LEU A 53 20.13 6.68 11.79
N LEU A 54 19.49 7.12 12.86
CA LEU A 54 19.12 8.52 13.05
C LEU A 54 20.33 9.38 13.37
N CYS A 55 20.27 10.63 12.91
CA CYS A 55 21.18 11.66 13.34
C CYS A 55 21.05 11.84 14.87
N LYS A 56 22.16 11.73 15.58
CA LYS A 56 22.19 11.82 17.05
C LYS A 56 22.15 13.25 17.57
N ASP A 57 22.09 14.24 16.70
CA ASP A 57 22.09 15.63 17.06
C ASP A 57 20.73 16.06 17.60
N GLN A 58 20.73 16.76 18.76
CA GLN A 58 19.52 17.32 19.40
C GLN A 58 18.49 16.29 19.90
N LEU A 59 18.92 15.10 20.31
CA LEU A 59 18.03 14.12 20.90
C LEU A 59 17.95 14.28 22.43
N ALA A 60 16.69 14.32 22.94
CA ALA A 60 16.40 14.11 24.35
C ALA A 60 16.07 12.63 24.58
N TYR A 61 16.64 12.05 25.64
CA TYR A 61 16.45 10.64 25.97
C TYR A 61 15.60 10.49 27.23
N HIS A 62 14.48 9.79 27.12
CA HIS A 62 13.65 9.37 28.23
C HIS A 62 13.95 7.89 28.53
N ARG A 63 14.41 7.60 29.75
CA ARG A 63 14.83 6.27 30.17
C ARG A 63 14.08 5.83 31.41
N LYS A 64 13.69 4.56 31.44
CA LYS A 64 13.20 3.88 32.63
C LYS A 64 13.89 2.52 32.77
N SER A 65 14.12 2.10 33.99
CA SER A 65 14.72 0.82 34.35
C SER A 65 13.86 0.09 35.38
N GLU A 66 13.92 -1.23 35.36
CA GLU A 66 13.35 -2.13 36.36
C GLU A 66 11.89 -1.84 36.71
N GLN A 67 11.01 -1.92 35.71
CA GLN A 67 9.56 -1.81 35.90
C GLN A 67 8.93 -3.19 35.89
N LYS A 68 8.17 -3.52 36.93
CA LYS A 68 7.27 -4.70 36.93
C LYS A 68 5.87 -4.25 36.48
N ILE A 69 5.32 -4.93 35.49
CA ILE A 69 3.97 -4.70 34.97
C ILE A 69 3.14 -5.90 35.35
N ASN A 70 2.24 -5.75 36.31
CA ASN A 70 1.38 -6.85 36.74
C ASN A 70 0.38 -7.22 35.64
N ALA A 71 -0.23 -8.41 35.77
CA ALA A 71 -1.25 -8.85 34.86
C ALA A 71 -2.41 -7.83 34.76
N GLY A 72 -2.77 -7.43 33.54
CA GLY A 72 -3.81 -6.44 33.26
C GLY A 72 -3.43 -4.98 33.56
N GLU A 73 -2.19 -4.70 33.98
CA GLU A 73 -1.73 -3.34 34.26
C GLU A 73 -1.01 -2.71 33.07
N SER A 74 -0.89 -1.39 33.13
CA SER A 74 -0.18 -0.56 32.14
C SER A 74 0.80 0.39 32.81
N ILE A 75 1.90 0.70 32.11
CA ILE A 75 2.84 1.73 32.52
C ILE A 75 3.03 2.77 31.42
N THR A 76 3.13 4.04 31.79
CA THR A 76 3.45 5.11 30.88
C THR A 76 4.97 5.24 30.75
N LEU A 77 5.50 5.08 29.55
CA LEU A 77 6.93 5.23 29.25
C LEU A 77 7.30 6.65 28.88
N LEU A 78 6.42 7.33 28.16
CA LEU A 78 6.58 8.72 27.72
C LEU A 78 5.26 9.48 27.89
N ASP A 79 5.36 10.73 28.35
CA ASP A 79 4.28 11.72 28.37
C ASP A 79 4.93 13.08 28.13
N GLU A 80 5.09 13.46 26.84
CA GLU A 80 5.90 14.59 26.39
C GLU A 80 5.03 15.63 25.71
N LYS A 81 5.05 16.88 26.22
CA LYS A 81 4.33 18.02 25.66
C LYS A 81 5.20 18.84 24.71
N GLY A 82 4.56 19.50 23.76
CA GLY A 82 5.21 20.30 22.72
C GLY A 82 5.29 19.54 21.40
N GLU A 83 5.99 20.11 20.44
CA GLU A 83 6.21 19.52 19.12
C GLU A 83 7.54 18.76 19.05
N GLY A 84 7.61 17.74 18.21
CA GLY A 84 8.81 16.95 18.02
C GLY A 84 8.55 15.69 17.20
N ALA A 85 9.50 14.79 17.25
CA ALA A 85 9.36 13.45 16.68
C ALA A 85 10.07 12.43 17.55
N ILE A 86 9.44 11.27 17.78
CA ILE A 86 10.15 10.14 18.32
C ILE A 86 11.01 9.57 17.19
N GLY A 87 12.29 9.44 17.45
CA GLY A 87 13.25 8.96 16.49
C GLY A 87 13.77 7.56 16.77
N SER A 88 13.62 7.10 18.02
CA SER A 88 14.08 5.77 18.43
C SER A 88 13.29 5.28 19.62
N LEU A 89 12.83 4.05 19.55
CA LEU A 89 12.32 3.27 20.67
C LEU A 89 13.24 2.07 20.90
N LYS A 90 13.63 1.83 22.16
CA LYS A 90 14.34 0.63 22.57
C LYS A 90 13.75 0.11 23.87
N PHE A 91 13.47 -1.17 23.92
CA PHE A 91 12.98 -1.87 25.11
C PHE A 91 13.79 -3.12 25.37
N TYR A 92 13.96 -3.46 26.65
CA TYR A 92 14.58 -4.69 27.08
C TYR A 92 13.67 -5.42 28.05
N PHE A 93 13.28 -6.63 27.69
CA PHE A 93 12.46 -7.53 28.51
C PHE A 93 13.29 -8.77 28.83
N PRO A 94 13.87 -8.91 30.04
CA PRO A 94 14.83 -9.98 30.34
C PRO A 94 14.24 -11.39 30.32
N GLU A 95 12.91 -11.52 30.43
CA GLU A 95 12.20 -12.81 30.48
C GLU A 95 11.18 -12.94 29.35
N ILE A 96 11.42 -12.26 28.20
CA ILE A 96 10.52 -12.30 27.06
C ILE A 96 10.43 -13.74 26.50
N ASN A 97 9.26 -14.12 26.04
CA ASN A 97 9.01 -15.38 25.36
C ASN A 97 7.92 -15.18 24.30
N GLU A 98 7.62 -16.22 23.55
CA GLU A 98 6.64 -16.15 22.45
C GLU A 98 5.26 -15.65 22.91
N GLN A 99 4.76 -16.10 24.08
CA GLN A 99 3.48 -15.64 24.59
C GLN A 99 3.50 -14.15 24.97
N HIS A 100 4.59 -13.68 25.55
CA HIS A 100 4.74 -12.26 25.89
C HIS A 100 4.77 -11.37 24.64
N LEU A 101 5.28 -11.87 23.50
CA LEU A 101 5.24 -11.14 22.23
C LEU A 101 3.81 -10.80 21.78
N GLN A 102 2.84 -11.66 22.11
CA GLN A 102 1.43 -11.48 21.77
C GLN A 102 0.66 -10.68 22.83
N ASP A 103 0.98 -10.89 24.10
CA ASP A 103 0.21 -10.40 25.24
C ASP A 103 0.72 -9.04 25.78
N VAL A 104 1.95 -8.65 25.47
CA VAL A 104 2.45 -7.31 25.81
C VAL A 104 2.16 -6.36 24.64
N TRP A 105 1.36 -5.35 24.92
CA TRP A 105 0.91 -4.40 23.92
C TRP A 105 1.55 -3.04 24.10
N ILE A 106 1.76 -2.31 22.99
CA ILE A 106 2.16 -0.93 22.96
C ILE A 106 1.03 -0.04 22.44
N HIS A 107 0.83 1.09 23.12
CA HIS A 107 -0.11 2.13 22.71
C HIS A 107 0.62 3.46 22.62
N MET A 108 0.45 4.14 21.48
CA MET A 108 1.01 5.47 21.26
C MET A 108 -0.11 6.42 20.85
N PHE A 109 -0.10 7.60 21.45
CA PHE A 109 -1.09 8.63 21.20
C PHE A 109 -0.37 9.90 20.75
N TRP A 110 -0.84 10.47 19.67
CA TRP A 110 -0.34 11.73 19.15
C TRP A 110 -1.34 12.85 19.39
N ASP A 111 -0.83 13.97 19.87
CA ASP A 111 -1.56 15.21 20.11
C ASP A 111 -2.76 15.01 21.06
N ALA A 112 -3.96 15.35 20.62
CA ALA A 112 -5.18 15.22 21.44
C ALA A 112 -6.07 14.04 21.00
N HIS A 113 -5.51 13.07 20.27
CA HIS A 113 -6.29 11.92 19.82
C HIS A 113 -6.75 11.09 21.01
N GLN A 114 -8.04 10.73 21.02
CA GLN A 114 -8.66 9.96 22.11
C GLN A 114 -8.39 8.46 21.98
N GLN A 115 -8.22 7.99 20.76
CA GLN A 115 -7.84 6.60 20.46
C GLN A 115 -6.35 6.56 20.16
N PRO A 116 -5.67 5.47 20.49
CA PRO A 116 -4.26 5.33 20.15
C PRO A 116 -4.08 5.31 18.62
N ASP A 117 -3.08 6.02 18.15
CA ASP A 117 -2.64 5.99 16.75
C ASP A 117 -1.84 4.72 16.43
N ILE A 118 -1.15 4.17 17.44
CA ILE A 118 -0.54 2.84 17.43
C ILE A 118 -1.14 2.02 18.55
N SER A 119 -1.63 0.83 18.21
CA SER A 119 -2.11 -0.15 19.19
C SER A 119 -1.92 -1.56 18.63
N CYS A 120 -0.89 -2.25 19.09
CA CYS A 120 -0.59 -3.61 18.63
C CYS A 120 0.26 -4.38 19.64
N PRO A 121 0.33 -5.73 19.54
CA PRO A 121 1.30 -6.54 20.26
C PRO A 121 2.75 -6.10 19.95
N LEU A 122 3.66 -6.32 20.88
CA LEU A 122 5.10 -6.10 20.64
C LEU A 122 5.61 -6.91 19.45
N ALA A 123 5.07 -8.09 19.24
CA ALA A 123 5.31 -8.92 18.07
C ALA A 123 5.19 -8.12 16.76
N CYS A 124 4.06 -7.43 16.56
CA CYS A 124 3.83 -6.64 15.35
C CYS A 124 4.78 -5.45 15.23
N LEU A 125 5.10 -4.78 16.35
CA LEU A 125 6.07 -3.69 16.35
C LEU A 125 7.46 -4.17 15.96
N GLY A 126 7.83 -5.38 16.36
CA GLY A 126 9.10 -6.03 16.04
C GLY A 126 9.11 -6.79 14.70
N GLY A 127 7.94 -6.92 14.05
CA GLY A 127 7.81 -7.62 12.78
C GLY A 127 7.83 -9.16 12.89
N ASN A 128 7.34 -9.70 14.00
CA ASN A 128 7.19 -11.15 14.19
C ASN A 128 5.93 -11.47 14.99
N SER A 129 5.20 -12.49 14.57
CA SER A 129 4.02 -13.00 15.30
C SER A 129 4.07 -14.48 15.61
N LEU A 130 5.03 -15.21 15.12
CA LEU A 130 5.12 -16.65 15.28
C LEU A 130 6.53 -17.10 15.65
N GLY A 131 6.59 -17.98 16.66
CA GLY A 131 7.86 -18.47 17.16
C GLY A 131 8.63 -17.41 17.98
N PHE A 132 9.84 -17.78 18.37
CA PHE A 132 10.72 -16.93 19.14
C PHE A 132 12.14 -17.01 18.57
N HIS A 133 12.45 -16.06 17.67
CA HIS A 133 13.70 -15.95 16.95
C HIS A 133 14.02 -14.47 16.64
N ASP A 134 15.27 -14.17 16.32
CA ASP A 134 15.69 -12.81 16.01
C ASP A 134 15.05 -12.27 14.74
N THR A 135 14.51 -11.05 14.81
CA THR A 135 13.97 -10.29 13.66
C THR A 135 14.76 -8.99 13.50
N ASN A 136 15.80 -9.02 12.69
CA ASN A 136 16.69 -7.87 12.51
C ASN A 136 16.39 -7.14 11.21
N TYR A 137 15.23 -6.47 11.11
CA TYR A 137 14.93 -5.58 9.99
C TYR A 137 15.69 -4.25 10.08
N LEU A 138 15.69 -3.48 9.02
CA LEU A 138 16.41 -2.20 8.96
C LEU A 138 15.94 -1.20 10.01
N LEU A 139 14.61 -1.01 10.14
CA LEU A 139 14.02 0.02 11.00
C LEU A 139 13.28 -0.52 12.21
N SER A 140 13.05 -1.81 12.32
CA SER A 140 12.34 -2.43 13.43
C SER A 140 12.84 -3.85 13.64
N GLY A 141 12.64 -4.39 14.83
CA GLY A 141 13.00 -5.76 15.14
C GLY A 141 13.07 -6.04 16.63
N TYR A 142 13.36 -7.29 16.93
CA TYR A 142 13.76 -7.72 18.27
C TYR A 142 14.75 -8.88 18.17
N ASN A 143 15.42 -9.20 19.28
CA ASN A 143 16.23 -10.38 19.40
C ASN A 143 15.80 -11.27 20.59
N THR A 144 16.21 -12.50 20.57
CA THR A 144 15.90 -13.51 21.62
C THR A 144 16.51 -13.20 22.98
N ASP A 145 17.48 -12.26 23.05
CA ASP A 145 17.96 -11.70 24.31
C ASP A 145 16.97 -10.72 24.96
N GLY A 146 15.88 -10.39 24.30
CA GLY A 146 14.80 -9.52 24.81
C GLY A 146 14.88 -8.05 24.42
N TRP A 147 15.74 -7.68 23.50
CA TRP A 147 15.85 -6.31 23.00
C TRP A 147 14.92 -6.08 21.83
N PHE A 148 14.08 -5.01 21.93
CA PHE A 148 13.24 -4.48 20.86
C PHE A 148 13.76 -3.13 20.42
N TYR A 149 13.62 -2.83 19.14
CA TYR A 149 13.87 -1.51 18.59
C TYR A 149 12.88 -1.13 17.50
N ASN A 150 12.61 0.19 17.40
CA ASN A 150 11.92 0.77 16.27
C ASN A 150 12.48 2.17 16.00
N TYR A 151 12.88 2.41 14.76
CA TYR A 151 13.55 3.63 14.29
C TYR A 151 12.71 4.40 13.26
N PHE A 152 11.45 4.04 13.09
CA PHE A 152 10.54 4.87 12.29
C PHE A 152 10.39 6.24 12.94
N PRO A 153 10.59 7.37 12.21
CA PRO A 153 10.29 8.69 12.75
C PRO A 153 8.79 8.82 13.07
N MET A 154 8.44 9.28 14.27
CA MET A 154 7.05 9.41 14.69
C MET A 154 6.79 10.87 15.06
N PRO A 155 6.38 11.72 14.09
CA PRO A 155 6.14 13.14 14.31
C PRO A 155 4.86 13.37 15.12
N TYR A 156 4.89 14.41 15.97
CA TYR A 156 3.75 14.96 16.71
C TYR A 156 3.91 16.48 16.86
N TRP A 157 2.78 17.20 17.04
CA TRP A 157 2.79 18.67 17.02
C TRP A 157 2.36 19.31 18.33
N LYS A 158 1.83 18.54 19.29
CA LYS A 158 1.38 19.06 20.60
C LYS A 158 1.75 18.14 21.75
N HIS A 159 1.70 16.82 21.55
CA HIS A 159 1.84 15.85 22.62
C HIS A 159 2.16 14.46 22.07
N ALA A 160 3.02 13.73 22.77
CA ALA A 160 3.27 12.32 22.54
C ALA A 160 3.15 11.54 23.85
N LYS A 161 2.39 10.45 23.82
CA LYS A 161 2.26 9.54 24.97
C LYS A 161 2.47 8.10 24.52
N ILE A 162 3.30 7.35 25.29
CA ILE A 162 3.58 5.92 25.02
C ILE A 162 3.30 5.11 26.28
N ILE A 163 2.53 4.05 26.12
CA ILE A 163 2.10 3.12 27.17
C ILE A 163 2.45 1.71 26.77
N ILE A 164 2.94 0.91 27.72
CA ILE A 164 3.01 -0.56 27.61
C ILE A 164 1.93 -1.15 28.50
N GLU A 165 1.15 -2.08 27.97
CA GLU A 165 0.09 -2.82 28.65
C GLU A 165 0.45 -4.31 28.67
N ASN A 166 0.34 -4.94 29.83
CA ASN A 166 0.50 -6.37 29.99
C ASN A 166 -0.89 -7.03 30.00
N ARG A 167 -1.27 -7.68 28.92
CA ARG A 167 -2.52 -8.45 28.78
C ARG A 167 -2.39 -9.91 29.17
N SER A 168 -1.19 -10.36 29.56
CA SER A 168 -0.97 -11.73 30.01
C SER A 168 -1.55 -11.95 31.41
N GLY A 169 -1.68 -13.24 31.80
CA GLY A 169 -2.11 -13.63 33.13
C GLY A 169 -1.00 -13.57 34.20
N VAL A 170 0.22 -13.17 33.86
CA VAL A 170 1.39 -13.15 34.76
C VAL A 170 2.09 -11.79 34.69
N PRO A 171 2.83 -11.38 35.74
CA PRO A 171 3.62 -10.17 35.68
C PRO A 171 4.73 -10.28 34.64
N VAL A 172 5.03 -9.17 33.97
CA VAL A 172 6.12 -9.02 32.99
C VAL A 172 7.12 -7.99 33.49
N SER A 173 8.41 -8.29 33.36
CA SER A 173 9.51 -7.41 33.74
C SER A 173 10.01 -6.61 32.53
N LEU A 174 9.90 -5.28 32.57
CA LEU A 174 10.61 -4.38 31.67
C LEU A 174 11.94 -3.96 32.33
N GLY A 175 13.05 -4.53 31.90
CA GLY A 175 14.36 -4.23 32.47
C GLY A 175 14.87 -2.85 32.10
N PHE A 176 14.54 -2.37 30.87
CA PHE A 176 14.98 -1.06 30.40
C PHE A 176 14.08 -0.54 29.27
N SER A 177 13.89 0.77 29.23
CA SER A 177 13.34 1.47 28.05
C SER A 177 14.14 2.75 27.78
N GLU A 178 14.35 3.02 26.50
CA GLU A 178 14.94 4.27 26.02
C GLU A 178 14.13 4.80 24.83
N ILE A 179 13.62 6.01 24.98
CA ILE A 179 12.87 6.72 23.93
C ILE A 179 13.64 7.98 23.60
N ALA A 180 14.09 8.10 22.35
CA ALA A 180 14.79 9.29 21.86
C ALA A 180 13.80 10.23 21.16
N VAL A 181 13.71 11.45 21.65
CA VAL A 181 12.85 12.52 21.12
C VAL A 181 13.71 13.57 20.43
N SER A 182 13.44 13.82 19.14
CA SER A 182 14.01 14.92 18.37
C SER A 182 13.11 16.16 18.45
N ARG A 183 13.69 17.33 18.55
CA ARG A 183 12.97 18.62 18.43
C ARG A 183 12.82 19.09 16.97
N SER A 184 13.17 18.25 16.01
CA SER A 184 12.93 18.51 14.59
C SER A 184 11.43 18.58 14.33
N VAL A 185 11.00 19.65 13.70
CA VAL A 185 9.59 19.88 13.34
C VAL A 185 9.34 19.43 11.91
N TYR A 186 8.35 18.60 11.74
CA TYR A 186 7.90 18.17 10.42
C TYR A 186 6.71 19.04 9.95
N PRO A 187 6.69 19.55 8.71
CA PRO A 187 5.59 20.38 8.22
C PRO A 187 4.30 19.58 8.10
N THR A 188 3.22 20.06 8.70
CA THR A 188 1.90 19.41 8.66
C THR A 188 1.28 19.33 7.27
N SER A 189 1.77 20.14 6.32
CA SER A 189 1.26 20.15 4.94
C SER A 189 1.54 18.85 4.18
N ASN A 190 2.63 18.16 4.51
CA ASN A 190 3.09 16.96 3.78
C ASN A 190 3.53 15.80 4.67
N THR A 191 3.32 15.91 5.98
CA THR A 191 3.69 14.88 6.95
C THR A 191 2.43 14.36 7.65
N GLY A 192 2.30 13.04 7.77
CA GLY A 192 1.25 12.37 8.53
C GLY A 192 1.74 11.84 9.87
N TYR A 193 0.82 11.55 10.78
CA TYR A 193 1.11 10.78 11.99
C TYR A 193 1.50 9.36 11.63
N PHE A 194 2.45 8.77 12.35
CA PHE A 194 2.76 7.35 12.25
C PHE A 194 1.68 6.55 12.98
N ARG A 195 1.00 5.66 12.28
CA ARG A 195 -0.20 4.95 12.71
C ARG A 195 -0.15 3.48 12.33
N ASN A 196 -0.97 2.67 13.00
CA ASN A 196 -1.29 1.34 12.52
C ASN A 196 -2.80 1.12 12.44
N THR A 197 -3.22 0.17 11.61
CA THR A 197 -4.61 -0.30 11.56
C THR A 197 -4.89 -1.25 12.71
N PRO A 198 -6.15 -1.39 13.17
CA PRO A 198 -6.48 -2.28 14.27
C PRO A 198 -6.01 -3.72 14.01
N TYR A 199 -5.25 -4.27 14.96
CA TYR A 199 -4.82 -5.66 14.93
C TYR A 199 -5.91 -6.56 15.52
N TYR A 200 -6.42 -7.49 14.72
CA TYR A 200 -7.37 -8.52 15.15
C TYR A 200 -7.38 -9.70 14.18
N THR A 201 -7.88 -10.86 14.65
CA THR A 201 -8.02 -12.06 13.83
C THR A 201 -9.32 -12.01 13.03
N ARG A 202 -9.23 -12.35 11.75
CA ARG A 202 -10.33 -12.38 10.78
C ARG A 202 -10.51 -13.80 10.28
N LYS A 203 -11.75 -14.27 10.33
CA LYS A 203 -12.14 -15.53 9.68
C LYS A 203 -12.44 -15.29 8.22
N HIS A 204 -12.01 -16.22 7.40
CA HIS A 204 -12.26 -16.17 5.98
C HIS A 204 -13.75 -16.23 5.62
N VAL A 205 -14.11 -15.51 4.56
CA VAL A 205 -15.38 -15.61 3.85
C VAL A 205 -15.09 -15.98 2.41
N ALA A 206 -15.55 -17.14 1.94
CA ALA A 206 -15.22 -17.65 0.63
C ALA A 206 -15.56 -16.66 -0.50
N GLY A 207 -14.58 -16.36 -1.35
CA GLY A 207 -14.68 -15.41 -2.46
C GLY A 207 -14.52 -13.95 -2.08
N ILE A 208 -14.11 -13.67 -0.84
CA ILE A 208 -13.82 -12.30 -0.37
C ILE A 208 -12.46 -12.30 0.30
N ASP A 209 -11.58 -11.38 -0.10
CA ASP A 209 -10.26 -11.22 0.52
C ASP A 209 -10.38 -10.92 2.01
N SER A 210 -9.52 -11.50 2.83
CA SER A 210 -9.43 -11.15 4.24
C SER A 210 -9.03 -9.68 4.38
N PRO A 211 -9.87 -8.79 4.95
CA PRO A 211 -9.62 -7.35 4.97
C PRO A 211 -8.64 -6.99 6.10
N ILE A 212 -7.35 -7.03 5.83
CA ILE A 212 -6.30 -6.70 6.82
C ILE A 212 -6.37 -5.23 7.22
N ALA A 213 -6.60 -4.33 6.26
CA ALA A 213 -6.71 -2.91 6.53
C ALA A 213 -7.75 -2.21 5.66
N ALA A 214 -8.41 -1.20 6.25
CA ALA A 214 -9.20 -0.19 5.55
C ALA A 214 -8.89 1.17 6.18
N ILE A 215 -8.19 2.03 5.44
CA ILE A 215 -7.72 3.35 5.89
C ILE A 215 -8.48 4.41 5.13
N GLN A 216 -8.95 5.43 5.82
CA GLN A 216 -9.54 6.65 5.24
C GLN A 216 -8.61 7.83 5.47
N GLY A 217 -8.57 8.79 4.54
CA GLY A 217 -7.71 9.95 4.60
C GLY A 217 -6.66 9.97 3.49
N ARG A 218 -5.56 10.66 3.74
CA ARG A 218 -4.37 10.66 2.86
C ARG A 218 -3.15 10.14 3.60
N GLY A 219 -2.24 9.52 2.88
CA GLY A 219 -1.03 9.03 3.52
C GLY A 219 -0.17 8.15 2.63
N LYS A 220 0.70 7.39 3.28
CA LYS A 220 1.55 6.37 2.67
C LYS A 220 1.63 5.16 3.58
N MET A 221 1.28 4.00 3.07
CA MET A 221 1.57 2.73 3.72
C MET A 221 3.08 2.47 3.65
N VAL A 222 3.67 2.08 4.78
CA VAL A 222 5.11 1.86 4.90
C VAL A 222 5.50 0.48 5.42
N ALA A 223 4.55 -0.26 6.01
CA ALA A 223 4.78 -1.65 6.38
C ALA A 223 3.48 -2.44 6.43
N ALA A 224 3.57 -3.72 6.13
CA ALA A 224 2.54 -4.73 6.36
C ALA A 224 3.10 -5.82 7.25
N HIS A 225 2.29 -6.23 8.22
CA HIS A 225 2.56 -7.40 9.05
C HIS A 225 1.31 -8.27 9.08
N VAL A 226 1.43 -9.52 8.64
CA VAL A 226 0.31 -10.47 8.52
C VAL A 226 0.71 -11.85 8.99
N THR A 227 -0.20 -12.48 9.71
CA THR A 227 -0.10 -13.88 10.15
C THR A 227 -1.28 -14.67 9.62
N CYS A 228 -1.05 -15.86 9.14
CA CYS A 228 -2.08 -16.80 8.70
C CYS A 228 -2.07 -18.06 9.55
N HIS A 229 -3.26 -18.50 9.93
CA HIS A 229 -3.50 -19.79 10.56
C HIS A 229 -4.50 -20.57 9.71
N ALA A 230 -4.13 -21.78 9.31
CA ALA A 230 -5.04 -22.69 8.63
C ALA A 230 -5.44 -23.83 9.58
N GLU A 231 -6.68 -24.30 9.49
CA GLU A 231 -7.15 -25.43 10.30
C GLU A 231 -6.42 -26.74 9.95
N ARG A 232 -5.89 -26.82 8.73
CA ARG A 232 -5.14 -27.96 8.24
C ARG A 232 -3.83 -27.49 7.62
N SER A 233 -2.78 -28.28 7.79
CA SER A 233 -1.51 -28.03 7.11
C SER A 233 -1.69 -28.23 5.61
N HIS A 234 -1.71 -27.13 4.85
CA HIS A 234 -1.70 -27.10 3.42
C HIS A 234 -0.63 -26.11 2.96
N ILE A 235 0.29 -26.60 2.14
CA ILE A 235 1.32 -25.78 1.50
C ILE A 235 0.71 -24.63 0.68
N ILE A 236 -0.49 -24.82 0.16
CA ILE A 236 -1.21 -23.85 -0.66
C ILE A 236 -1.82 -22.67 0.13
N SER A 237 -1.66 -22.61 1.44
CA SER A 237 -2.16 -21.45 2.23
C SER A 237 -1.44 -20.15 1.90
N CYS A 238 -0.23 -20.20 1.39
CA CYS A 238 0.55 -19.04 0.93
C CYS A 238 0.23 -18.59 -0.50
N GLU A 239 -0.51 -19.39 -1.29
CA GLU A 239 -0.89 -19.06 -2.68
C GLU A 239 -1.97 -17.97 -2.78
N GLY A 240 -2.49 -17.48 -1.65
CA GLY A 240 -3.43 -16.36 -1.64
C GLY A 240 -2.75 -15.04 -1.94
N ASP A 241 -3.25 -14.34 -2.96
CA ASP A 241 -2.70 -13.06 -3.41
C ASP A 241 -2.86 -11.94 -2.38
N VAL A 242 -1.84 -11.13 -2.22
CA VAL A 242 -1.96 -9.84 -1.56
C VAL A 242 -2.48 -8.82 -2.55
N ARG A 243 -3.53 -8.08 -2.18
CA ARG A 243 -4.13 -7.04 -3.01
C ARG A 243 -4.24 -5.71 -2.28
N VAL A 244 -3.80 -4.64 -2.95
CA VAL A 244 -3.90 -3.28 -2.40
C VAL A 244 -4.73 -2.40 -3.33
N TYR A 245 -5.81 -1.88 -2.79
CA TYR A 245 -6.74 -0.99 -3.49
C TYR A 245 -6.54 0.44 -2.99
N ILE A 246 -6.28 1.36 -3.90
CA ILE A 246 -5.96 2.75 -3.59
C ILE A 246 -7.04 3.68 -4.17
N ASP A 247 -7.52 4.61 -3.36
CA ASP A 247 -8.45 5.67 -3.74
C ASP A 247 -9.76 5.16 -4.37
N GLY A 248 -10.31 4.07 -3.83
CA GLY A 248 -11.63 3.55 -4.21
C GLY A 248 -11.70 2.83 -5.55
N LYS A 249 -10.58 2.37 -6.08
CA LYS A 249 -10.58 1.49 -7.25
C LYS A 249 -11.13 0.11 -6.94
N ARG A 250 -11.78 -0.50 -7.92
CA ARG A 250 -12.21 -1.91 -7.89
C ARG A 250 -11.12 -2.86 -8.39
N THR A 251 -10.17 -2.36 -9.18
CA THR A 251 -8.99 -3.10 -9.62
C THR A 251 -7.83 -2.81 -8.69
N PRO A 252 -7.11 -3.79 -8.15
CA PRO A 252 -5.96 -3.55 -7.27
C PRO A 252 -4.84 -2.81 -8.01
N GLN A 253 -4.09 -1.98 -7.29
CA GLN A 253 -2.91 -1.29 -7.81
C GLN A 253 -1.62 -2.04 -7.49
N VAL A 254 -1.65 -2.88 -6.48
CA VAL A 254 -0.60 -3.84 -6.16
C VAL A 254 -1.28 -5.18 -5.99
N GLU A 255 -0.75 -6.18 -6.66
CA GLU A 255 -1.21 -7.56 -6.61
C GLU A 255 0.02 -8.46 -6.65
N SER A 256 0.05 -9.48 -5.81
CA SER A 256 1.06 -10.53 -5.83
C SER A 256 0.49 -11.78 -6.52
N ASP A 257 1.32 -12.79 -6.73
CA ASP A 257 0.91 -14.14 -7.11
C ASP A 257 1.18 -15.11 -5.95
N GLY A 258 0.59 -14.81 -4.81
CA GLY A 258 0.77 -15.49 -3.54
C GLY A 258 1.34 -14.56 -2.45
N SER A 259 1.09 -14.92 -1.20
CA SER A 259 1.56 -14.17 -0.04
C SER A 259 3.08 -14.23 0.12
N GLU A 260 3.70 -15.36 -0.24
CA GLU A 260 5.16 -15.52 -0.19
C GLU A 260 5.87 -14.64 -1.22
N SER A 261 5.28 -14.47 -2.42
CA SER A 261 5.87 -13.62 -3.45
C SER A 261 5.82 -12.16 -3.07
N TYR A 262 4.83 -11.74 -2.27
CA TYR A 262 4.76 -10.38 -1.73
C TYR A 262 5.99 -10.02 -0.87
N VAL A 263 6.62 -10.99 -0.22
CA VAL A 263 7.86 -10.83 0.55
C VAL A 263 9.08 -11.40 -0.13
N CYS A 264 9.03 -11.57 -1.47
CA CYS A 264 10.13 -11.98 -2.34
C CYS A 264 10.59 -13.44 -2.19
N TYR A 265 9.69 -14.34 -1.81
CA TYR A 265 9.90 -15.78 -1.89
C TYR A 265 9.08 -16.40 -3.04
N GLY A 266 9.23 -17.69 -3.29
CA GLY A 266 8.47 -18.46 -4.27
C GLY A 266 8.44 -19.93 -3.91
N TRP A 267 7.37 -20.61 -4.29
CA TRP A 267 7.11 -22.02 -3.94
C TRP A 267 7.03 -22.26 -2.42
N GLY A 268 6.36 -21.37 -1.71
CA GLY A 268 6.20 -21.41 -0.27
C GLY A 268 7.25 -20.59 0.47
N PHE A 269 7.21 -20.71 1.78
CA PHE A 269 8.12 -19.98 2.67
C PHE A 269 9.34 -20.80 3.05
N PRO A 270 10.52 -20.21 3.24
CA PRO A 270 11.72 -20.92 3.58
C PRO A 270 11.67 -21.49 5.00
N THR A 271 12.38 -22.61 5.21
CA THR A 271 12.61 -23.18 6.52
C THR A 271 14.12 -23.42 6.68
N PRO A 272 14.80 -22.80 7.65
CA PRO A 272 14.28 -21.95 8.73
C PRO A 272 13.76 -20.59 8.24
N PRO A 273 13.05 -19.83 9.11
CA PRO A 273 12.64 -18.46 8.84
C PRO A 273 13.79 -17.57 8.38
N GLU A 274 13.51 -16.68 7.43
CA GLU A 274 14.50 -15.75 6.88
C GLU A 274 14.04 -14.30 7.04
N VAL A 275 14.97 -13.45 7.47
CA VAL A 275 14.77 -12.02 7.66
C VAL A 275 15.84 -11.25 6.89
N HIS A 276 15.39 -10.33 6.05
CA HIS A 276 16.24 -9.38 5.32
C HIS A 276 15.87 -7.93 5.68
N PRO A 277 16.69 -6.91 5.34
CA PRO A 277 16.48 -5.55 5.85
C PRO A 277 15.09 -4.95 5.63
N MET A 278 14.39 -5.33 4.56
CA MET A 278 13.10 -4.75 4.16
C MET A 278 11.92 -5.70 4.32
N GLY A 279 12.12 -6.87 4.91
CA GLY A 279 11.03 -7.80 5.11
C GLY A 279 11.52 -9.21 5.38
N GLY A 280 10.61 -10.14 5.44
CA GLY A 280 10.93 -11.54 5.63
C GLY A 280 9.72 -12.36 6.02
N TYR A 281 10.00 -13.63 6.15
CA TYR A 281 9.11 -14.64 6.66
C TYR A 281 9.61 -15.10 8.02
N ASP A 282 8.74 -15.08 9.01
CA ASP A 282 9.05 -15.39 10.40
C ASP A 282 8.12 -16.45 10.99
N GLY A 283 7.76 -17.44 10.19
CA GLY A 283 6.96 -18.59 10.63
C GLY A 283 7.81 -19.84 10.83
N LEU A 284 7.18 -20.89 11.35
CA LEU A 284 7.81 -22.19 11.57
C LEU A 284 7.62 -23.17 10.41
N SER A 285 6.64 -22.87 9.53
CA SER A 285 6.26 -23.71 8.39
C SER A 285 5.29 -22.91 7.49
N ASP A 286 4.84 -23.49 6.39
CA ASP A 286 3.80 -22.90 5.55
C ASP A 286 2.43 -22.78 6.25
N ASN A 287 2.30 -23.29 7.46
CA ASN A 287 1.09 -23.16 8.26
C ASN A 287 1.32 -23.54 9.74
N PRO A 288 1.19 -22.62 10.69
CA PRO A 288 0.96 -21.18 10.47
C PRO A 288 2.18 -20.47 9.89
N TRP A 289 1.95 -19.37 9.19
CA TRP A 289 3.01 -18.50 8.71
C TRP A 289 2.78 -17.03 9.08
N SER A 290 3.85 -16.27 9.12
CA SER A 290 3.84 -14.83 9.34
C SER A 290 4.79 -14.15 8.36
N MET A 291 4.38 -13.02 7.82
CA MET A 291 5.19 -12.23 6.90
C MET A 291 5.23 -10.76 7.31
N THR A 292 6.34 -10.13 7.08
CA THR A 292 6.52 -8.68 7.27
C THR A 292 7.18 -8.08 6.03
N ARG A 293 6.63 -6.97 5.52
CA ARG A 293 7.23 -6.19 4.45
C ARG A 293 7.26 -4.72 4.83
N PHE A 294 8.44 -4.10 4.68
CA PHE A 294 8.64 -2.66 4.79
C PHE A 294 8.68 -2.04 3.40
N CYS A 295 7.69 -1.20 3.10
CA CYS A 295 7.56 -0.48 1.84
C CYS A 295 8.14 0.93 2.00
N ILE A 296 9.47 1.06 2.11
CA ILE A 296 10.13 2.35 2.34
C ILE A 296 10.38 3.07 1.01
N GLY A 297 11.08 2.42 0.07
CA GLY A 297 11.35 2.97 -1.25
C GLY A 297 10.15 2.87 -2.20
N ASP A 298 9.29 1.91 -1.97
CA ASP A 298 8.11 1.55 -2.74
C ASP A 298 6.80 1.76 -1.94
N SER A 299 6.77 2.73 -1.03
CA SER A 299 5.60 3.05 -0.20
C SER A 299 4.35 3.33 -1.04
N TYR A 300 3.17 2.89 -0.57
CA TYR A 300 1.92 3.02 -1.31
C TYR A 300 1.18 4.31 -0.93
N PRO A 301 1.26 5.37 -1.75
CA PRO A 301 0.57 6.62 -1.48
C PRO A 301 -0.93 6.49 -1.75
N PHE A 302 -1.75 7.10 -0.89
CA PHE A 302 -3.19 7.22 -1.07
C PHE A 302 -3.65 8.64 -0.72
N TYR A 303 -4.73 9.08 -1.35
CA TYR A 303 -5.23 10.45 -1.26
C TYR A 303 -6.66 10.53 -0.72
N SER A 304 -7.36 9.40 -0.62
CA SER A 304 -8.68 9.27 -0.02
C SER A 304 -8.86 8.01 0.79
N GLU A 305 -8.36 6.87 0.32
CA GLU A 305 -8.43 5.61 1.04
C GLU A 305 -7.39 4.60 0.56
N LEU A 306 -7.08 3.63 1.43
CA LEU A 306 -6.32 2.44 1.09
C LEU A 306 -6.98 1.22 1.73
N LYS A 307 -7.16 0.15 0.96
CA LYS A 307 -7.54 -1.17 1.47
C LYS A 307 -6.44 -2.17 1.17
N PHE A 308 -6.16 -3.03 2.12
CA PHE A 308 -5.21 -4.11 1.99
C PHE A 308 -5.92 -5.41 2.33
N GLY A 309 -5.94 -6.35 1.40
CA GLY A 309 -6.56 -7.65 1.54
C GLY A 309 -5.61 -8.78 1.18
N ILE A 310 -5.98 -9.98 1.59
CA ILE A 310 -5.30 -11.22 1.23
C ILE A 310 -6.34 -12.27 0.89
N GLU A 311 -6.18 -12.93 -0.22
CA GLU A 311 -6.94 -14.10 -0.59
C GLU A 311 -6.69 -15.26 0.39
N SER A 312 -7.67 -16.13 0.51
CA SER A 312 -7.54 -17.34 1.32
C SER A 312 -7.23 -18.54 0.45
N GLY A 313 -5.93 -18.71 0.14
CA GLY A 313 -5.40 -19.73 -0.76
C GLY A 313 -5.67 -19.42 -2.23
N GLU A 314 -5.23 -20.29 -3.12
CA GLU A 314 -5.20 -20.15 -4.57
C GLU A 314 -6.53 -19.72 -5.22
N TYR A 315 -7.67 -20.14 -4.67
CA TYR A 315 -9.00 -19.83 -5.23
C TYR A 315 -9.88 -19.02 -4.30
N ASN A 316 -9.31 -18.34 -3.34
CA ASN A 316 -10.00 -17.57 -2.31
C ASN A 316 -11.15 -18.34 -1.61
N ASN A 317 -10.93 -19.62 -1.33
CA ASN A 317 -11.97 -20.53 -0.82
C ASN A 317 -11.51 -21.44 0.33
N GLN A 318 -10.32 -21.24 0.87
CA GLN A 318 -9.81 -22.01 1.99
C GLN A 318 -10.26 -21.42 3.34
N TYR A 319 -10.43 -22.30 4.33
CA TYR A 319 -10.75 -21.85 5.69
C TYR A 319 -9.48 -21.44 6.42
N LEU A 320 -9.13 -20.16 6.28
CA LEU A 320 -7.97 -19.55 6.90
C LEU A 320 -8.40 -18.47 7.89
N GLU A 321 -7.56 -18.21 8.89
CA GLU A 321 -7.68 -17.07 9.78
C GLU A 321 -6.46 -16.17 9.56
N HIS A 322 -6.69 -14.91 9.23
CA HIS A 322 -5.65 -13.93 9.09
C HIS A 322 -5.69 -12.92 10.25
N SER A 323 -4.53 -12.66 10.83
CA SER A 323 -4.31 -11.55 11.76
C SER A 323 -3.31 -10.59 11.12
N GLY A 324 -3.40 -9.31 11.40
CA GLY A 324 -2.41 -8.40 10.87
C GLY A 324 -2.72 -6.93 11.07
N THR A 325 -1.76 -6.13 10.69
CA THR A 325 -1.84 -4.67 10.74
C THR A 325 -0.95 -4.04 9.67
N ILE A 326 -1.35 -2.85 9.25
CA ILE A 326 -0.60 -2.02 8.32
C ILE A 326 -0.09 -0.80 9.08
N PHE A 327 1.20 -0.48 8.93
CA PHE A 327 1.77 0.77 9.42
C PHE A 327 1.82 1.79 8.29
N TYR A 328 1.44 3.02 8.61
CA TYR A 328 1.35 4.10 7.64
C TYR A 328 1.59 5.47 8.26
N TYR A 329 2.00 6.42 7.44
CA TYR A 329 1.93 7.83 7.76
C TYR A 329 0.66 8.41 7.18
N GLY A 330 -0.19 9.03 8.01
CA GLY A 330 -1.49 9.47 7.54
C GLY A 330 -2.07 10.68 8.25
N GLN A 331 -3.00 11.32 7.54
CA GLN A 331 -3.90 12.37 8.03
C GLN A 331 -5.33 12.03 7.65
N ASP A 332 -6.30 12.43 8.48
CA ASP A 332 -7.71 12.03 8.32
C ASP A 332 -8.43 12.78 7.16
N LYS A 333 -7.80 13.83 6.63
CA LYS A 333 -8.38 14.65 5.56
C LYS A 333 -8.18 13.99 4.20
N ASN A 334 -9.27 13.68 3.49
CA ASN A 334 -9.22 13.30 2.08
C ASN A 334 -8.83 14.52 1.24
N VAL A 335 -7.89 14.33 0.31
CA VAL A 335 -7.50 15.35 -0.66
C VAL A 335 -7.94 15.04 -2.08
N LEU A 336 -8.31 13.79 -2.35
CA LEU A 336 -8.89 13.38 -3.64
C LEU A 336 -10.41 13.27 -3.50
N VAL A 337 -11.14 14.13 -4.23
CA VAL A 337 -12.60 14.25 -4.12
C VAL A 337 -13.25 14.07 -5.48
N LYS A 338 -14.20 13.16 -5.57
CA LYS A 338 -14.99 12.92 -6.80
C LYS A 338 -15.86 14.14 -7.11
N THR A 339 -15.75 14.68 -8.32
CA THR A 339 -16.48 15.88 -8.76
C THR A 339 -17.48 15.61 -9.88
N ASP A 340 -17.26 14.57 -10.69
CA ASP A 340 -18.16 14.20 -11.78
C ASP A 340 -18.03 12.71 -12.14
N SER A 341 -18.98 12.23 -12.97
CA SER A 341 -18.88 10.92 -13.60
C SER A 341 -19.69 10.86 -14.90
N LEU A 342 -19.09 10.28 -15.93
CA LEU A 342 -19.68 9.98 -17.21
C LEU A 342 -19.89 8.47 -17.32
N ASP A 343 -21.14 8.04 -17.36
CA ASP A 343 -21.55 6.65 -17.57
C ASP A 343 -22.05 6.49 -19.04
N LEU A 344 -21.36 5.67 -19.82
CA LEU A 344 -21.70 5.43 -21.23
C LEU A 344 -22.85 4.43 -21.42
N ASN A 345 -23.33 3.81 -20.35
CA ASN A 345 -24.56 3.01 -20.33
C ASN A 345 -25.81 3.87 -20.10
N SER A 346 -25.65 5.15 -19.76
CA SER A 346 -26.73 6.09 -19.51
C SER A 346 -26.83 7.14 -20.61
N SER A 347 -27.91 7.10 -21.39
CA SER A 347 -28.20 8.12 -22.42
C SER A 347 -28.31 9.53 -21.83
N ARG A 348 -28.80 9.67 -20.59
CA ARG A 348 -28.84 10.93 -19.86
C ARG A 348 -27.44 11.44 -19.56
N SER A 349 -26.54 10.55 -19.11
CA SER A 349 -25.14 10.89 -18.83
C SER A 349 -24.40 11.29 -20.11
N ILE A 350 -24.53 10.51 -21.17
CA ILE A 350 -23.98 10.81 -22.50
C ILE A 350 -24.39 12.22 -22.97
N LYS A 351 -25.69 12.55 -22.90
CA LYS A 351 -26.20 13.86 -23.30
C LYS A 351 -25.68 14.98 -22.40
N ARG A 352 -25.63 14.79 -21.07
CA ARG A 352 -25.15 15.80 -20.11
C ARG A 352 -23.72 16.17 -20.35
N HIS A 353 -22.87 15.20 -20.69
CA HIS A 353 -21.45 15.39 -20.92
C HIS A 353 -21.10 15.67 -22.40
N SER A 354 -22.11 15.75 -23.28
CA SER A 354 -21.87 15.94 -24.72
C SER A 354 -20.91 14.92 -25.33
N TYR A 355 -20.94 13.68 -24.82
CA TYR A 355 -20.04 12.61 -25.24
C TYR A 355 -20.21 12.28 -26.72
N LYS A 356 -19.09 12.13 -27.42
CA LYS A 356 -19.00 11.70 -28.83
C LYS A 356 -17.81 10.76 -28.99
N ALA A 357 -17.97 9.72 -29.80
CA ALA A 357 -16.90 8.85 -30.26
C ALA A 357 -16.91 8.76 -31.78
N MET A 358 -15.75 8.66 -32.42
CA MET A 358 -15.55 8.68 -33.86
C MET A 358 -14.55 7.61 -34.30
N GLY A 359 -14.76 7.13 -35.55
CA GLY A 359 -13.89 6.12 -36.17
C GLY A 359 -14.23 4.70 -35.74
N ASN A 360 -14.92 3.96 -36.61
CA ASN A 360 -15.27 2.56 -36.41
C ASN A 360 -15.83 2.24 -34.99
N VAL A 361 -16.80 3.06 -34.56
CA VAL A 361 -17.38 2.96 -33.19
C VAL A 361 -18.20 1.68 -33.08
N ARG A 362 -17.90 0.90 -32.05
CA ARG A 362 -18.62 -0.32 -31.71
C ARG A 362 -19.03 -0.29 -30.24
N ARG A 363 -20.28 -0.72 -29.97
CA ARG A 363 -20.76 -0.98 -28.61
C ARG A 363 -20.85 -2.47 -28.39
N THR A 364 -20.36 -2.93 -27.25
CA THR A 364 -20.35 -4.34 -26.90
C THR A 364 -20.80 -4.50 -25.45
N LYS A 365 -21.82 -5.33 -25.24
CA LYS A 365 -22.21 -5.74 -23.89
C LYS A 365 -21.10 -6.64 -23.33
N LEU A 366 -20.62 -6.32 -22.17
CA LEU A 366 -19.63 -7.08 -21.42
C LEU A 366 -20.23 -7.54 -20.10
N GLU A 367 -20.13 -8.84 -19.87
CA GLU A 367 -20.51 -9.50 -18.64
C GLU A 367 -19.26 -10.23 -18.15
N SER A 368 -18.63 -9.73 -17.09
CA SER A 368 -17.35 -10.22 -16.61
C SER A 368 -17.10 -9.75 -15.16
N PHE A 369 -15.97 -10.13 -14.61
CA PHE A 369 -15.52 -9.79 -13.28
C PHE A 369 -14.44 -8.70 -13.34
N PHE A 370 -14.20 -8.06 -12.20
CA PHE A 370 -12.96 -7.35 -11.91
C PHE A 370 -11.90 -8.34 -11.43
N GLU A 371 -10.65 -8.04 -11.66
CA GLU A 371 -9.56 -8.59 -10.87
C GLU A 371 -9.66 -8.03 -9.46
N GLY A 372 -9.59 -8.88 -8.45
CA GLY A 372 -9.55 -8.39 -7.08
C GLY A 372 -10.63 -8.96 -6.16
N ASN A 373 -10.79 -8.28 -5.03
CA ASN A 373 -11.77 -8.62 -4.02
C ASN A 373 -13.18 -8.80 -4.63
N GLU A 374 -13.95 -9.72 -4.10
CA GLU A 374 -15.28 -10.02 -4.64
C GLU A 374 -15.24 -10.48 -6.12
N ASP A 375 -14.20 -11.18 -6.51
CA ASP A 375 -13.97 -11.64 -7.89
C ASP A 375 -15.04 -12.61 -8.43
N ARG A 376 -15.99 -13.00 -7.59
CA ARG A 376 -17.17 -13.78 -7.96
C ARG A 376 -18.40 -12.93 -8.30
N ILE A 377 -18.31 -11.62 -8.10
CA ILE A 377 -19.42 -10.71 -8.40
C ILE A 377 -19.38 -10.29 -9.86
N LEU A 378 -20.31 -10.83 -10.63
CA LEU A 378 -20.46 -10.52 -12.04
C LEU A 378 -20.92 -9.08 -12.23
N TYR A 379 -20.16 -8.30 -12.99
CA TYR A 379 -20.53 -6.95 -13.40
C TYR A 379 -20.94 -6.93 -14.87
N VAL A 380 -22.07 -6.28 -15.16
CA VAL A 380 -22.65 -6.20 -16.51
C VAL A 380 -22.71 -4.76 -16.96
N GLY A 381 -22.14 -4.45 -18.11
CA GLY A 381 -22.16 -3.11 -18.70
C GLY A 381 -21.94 -3.14 -20.20
N GLU A 382 -21.96 -1.98 -20.84
CA GLU A 382 -21.57 -1.82 -22.24
C GLU A 382 -20.26 -1.06 -22.33
N THR A 383 -19.41 -1.49 -23.24
CA THR A 383 -18.20 -0.77 -23.61
C THR A 383 -18.35 -0.11 -24.97
N VAL A 384 -17.68 1.00 -25.15
CA VAL A 384 -17.58 1.73 -26.43
C VAL A 384 -16.14 1.65 -26.90
N ARG A 385 -15.93 1.02 -28.06
CA ARG A 385 -14.61 0.93 -28.72
C ARG A 385 -14.60 1.82 -29.95
N PHE A 386 -13.50 2.51 -30.19
CA PHE A 386 -13.32 3.39 -31.34
C PHE A 386 -11.85 3.48 -31.78
N GLU A 387 -11.61 4.05 -32.99
CA GLU A 387 -10.28 4.11 -33.60
C GLU A 387 -9.78 5.55 -33.87
N SER A 388 -10.63 6.57 -33.77
CA SER A 388 -10.23 7.95 -34.06
C SER A 388 -10.11 8.79 -32.78
N PHE A 389 -11.23 9.14 -32.16
CA PHE A 389 -11.24 9.86 -30.89
C PHE A 389 -12.57 9.74 -30.17
N SER A 390 -12.53 9.94 -28.84
CA SER A 390 -13.71 10.36 -28.07
C SER A 390 -13.54 11.77 -27.52
N SER A 391 -14.66 12.42 -27.22
CA SER A 391 -14.65 13.71 -26.53
C SER A 391 -15.85 13.85 -25.62
N PHE A 392 -15.66 14.52 -24.49
CA PHE A 392 -16.68 14.78 -23.50
C PHE A 392 -16.33 15.96 -22.60
N ARG A 393 -17.33 16.52 -21.93
CA ARG A 393 -17.14 17.59 -20.96
C ARG A 393 -17.41 17.11 -19.57
N VAL A 394 -16.55 17.51 -18.62
CA VAL A 394 -16.67 17.16 -17.20
C VAL A 394 -16.56 18.38 -16.30
N ASN A 395 -17.19 18.31 -15.12
CA ASN A 395 -17.14 19.36 -14.11
C ASN A 395 -16.02 19.07 -13.12
N ILE A 396 -15.33 20.13 -12.71
CA ILE A 396 -14.22 20.08 -11.75
C ILE A 396 -14.33 21.22 -10.73
N SER A 397 -13.60 21.12 -9.62
CA SER A 397 -13.42 22.22 -8.68
C SER A 397 -12.45 23.26 -9.25
N SER A 398 -12.78 24.55 -9.20
CA SER A 398 -11.86 25.61 -9.61
C SER A 398 -10.64 25.78 -8.71
N GLN A 399 -10.69 25.23 -7.51
CA GLN A 399 -9.59 25.26 -6.52
C GLN A 399 -8.72 24.00 -6.54
N ASN A 400 -8.86 23.17 -7.60
CA ASN A 400 -8.08 21.95 -7.70
C ASN A 400 -6.57 22.21 -7.89
N GLU A 401 -5.76 21.26 -7.43
CA GLU A 401 -4.32 21.17 -7.65
C GLU A 401 -3.97 20.02 -8.62
N GLY A 402 -4.89 19.69 -9.51
CA GLY A 402 -4.82 18.63 -10.51
C GLY A 402 -6.09 17.80 -10.53
N VAL A 403 -6.25 17.00 -11.57
CA VAL A 403 -7.43 16.18 -11.80
C VAL A 403 -7.01 14.76 -12.16
N ARG A 404 -7.67 13.79 -11.55
CA ARG A 404 -7.57 12.38 -11.93
C ARG A 404 -8.79 11.99 -12.75
N LEU A 405 -8.56 11.43 -13.93
CA LEU A 405 -9.57 10.71 -14.70
C LEU A 405 -9.40 9.22 -14.44
N ARG A 406 -10.44 8.57 -13.92
CA ARG A 406 -10.51 7.11 -13.82
C ARG A 406 -11.41 6.59 -14.93
N ARG A 407 -10.89 5.67 -15.73
CA ARG A 407 -11.65 4.99 -16.77
C ARG A 407 -12.01 3.58 -16.29
N LEU A 408 -13.23 3.15 -16.65
CA LEU A 408 -13.63 1.75 -16.68
C LEU A 408 -13.56 1.25 -18.10
N SER A 409 -12.92 0.12 -18.36
CA SER A 409 -12.72 -0.44 -19.70
C SER A 409 -12.71 -1.96 -19.69
N ASP A 410 -12.76 -2.54 -20.90
CA ASP A 410 -12.48 -3.95 -21.18
C ASP A 410 -10.99 -4.14 -21.45
N GLN A 411 -10.28 -4.81 -20.56
CA GLN A 411 -8.84 -5.06 -20.71
C GLN A 411 -8.49 -6.21 -21.68
N ASN A 412 -9.48 -6.89 -22.25
CA ASN A 412 -9.22 -7.87 -23.31
C ASN A 412 -8.70 -7.22 -24.61
N ASP A 413 -8.97 -5.91 -24.80
CA ASP A 413 -8.32 -5.11 -25.84
C ASP A 413 -6.90 -4.72 -25.39
N VAL A 414 -5.91 -5.52 -25.78
CA VAL A 414 -4.53 -5.41 -25.35
C VAL A 414 -3.82 -4.16 -25.89
N ARG A 415 -2.84 -3.64 -25.13
CA ARG A 415 -1.91 -2.58 -25.54
C ARG A 415 -2.60 -1.28 -25.96
N GLN A 416 -3.68 -0.95 -25.28
CA GLN A 416 -4.36 0.33 -25.50
C GLN A 416 -3.46 1.49 -25.07
N ALA A 417 -3.33 2.48 -25.93
CA ALA A 417 -2.66 3.73 -25.60
C ALA A 417 -3.39 4.91 -26.23
N ALA A 418 -3.40 6.06 -25.53
CA ALA A 418 -4.05 7.26 -26.03
C ALA A 418 -3.32 8.52 -25.57
N ARG A 419 -3.41 9.58 -26.41
CA ARG A 419 -3.12 10.96 -26.02
C ARG A 419 -4.36 11.58 -25.43
N VAL A 420 -4.17 12.36 -24.38
CA VAL A 420 -5.24 13.09 -23.70
C VAL A 420 -5.08 14.59 -23.99
N PHE A 421 -6.17 15.22 -24.41
CA PHE A 421 -6.21 16.66 -24.63
C PHE A 421 -7.21 17.28 -23.67
N VAL A 422 -6.86 18.42 -23.10
CA VAL A 422 -7.69 19.23 -22.21
C VAL A 422 -7.92 20.59 -22.86
N ASP A 423 -9.17 20.94 -23.19
CA ASP A 423 -9.54 22.18 -23.89
C ASP A 423 -8.73 22.44 -25.18
N GLY A 424 -8.34 21.36 -25.88
CA GLY A 424 -7.57 21.39 -27.11
C GLY A 424 -6.04 21.32 -26.93
N GLU A 425 -5.53 21.44 -25.74
CA GLU A 425 -4.09 21.31 -25.41
C GLU A 425 -3.75 19.87 -25.03
N GLU A 426 -2.70 19.30 -25.60
CA GLU A 426 -2.23 17.95 -25.27
C GLU A 426 -1.53 17.93 -23.92
N VAL A 427 -1.88 16.93 -23.07
CA VAL A 427 -1.14 16.61 -21.84
C VAL A 427 0.10 15.81 -22.24
N THR A 428 1.22 16.48 -22.41
CA THR A 428 2.45 15.91 -23.00
C THR A 428 3.31 15.13 -22.01
N GLU A 429 3.03 15.20 -20.71
CA GLU A 429 3.81 14.55 -19.66
C GLU A 429 3.74 13.03 -19.72
N ARG A 430 2.66 12.49 -20.26
CA ARG A 430 2.45 11.03 -20.34
C ARG A 430 1.46 10.64 -21.43
N LEU A 431 1.57 9.41 -21.89
CA LEU A 431 0.48 8.71 -22.57
C LEU A 431 -0.41 8.02 -21.53
N TRP A 432 -1.71 7.91 -21.83
CA TRP A 432 -2.56 6.96 -21.13
C TRP A 432 -2.33 5.58 -21.73
N TYR A 433 -1.78 4.69 -20.96
CA TYR A 433 -1.28 3.41 -21.45
C TYR A 433 -1.73 2.26 -20.57
N VAL A 434 -2.22 1.21 -21.19
CA VAL A 434 -2.58 -0.05 -20.55
C VAL A 434 -1.83 -1.16 -21.26
N ALA A 435 -0.89 -1.78 -20.55
CA ALA A 435 -0.03 -2.81 -21.10
C ALA A 435 -0.62 -4.21 -21.02
N ASP A 436 -1.41 -4.42 -19.99
CA ASP A 436 -1.88 -5.75 -19.59
C ASP A 436 -3.19 -6.13 -20.26
N SER A 437 -3.49 -7.43 -20.23
CA SER A 437 -4.76 -7.97 -20.66
C SER A 437 -5.14 -9.18 -19.83
N ASN A 438 -6.39 -9.21 -19.40
CA ASN A 438 -6.97 -10.38 -18.78
C ASN A 438 -8.23 -10.79 -19.56
N PRO A 439 -8.22 -11.96 -20.24
CA PRO A 439 -9.37 -12.42 -21.01
C PRO A 439 -10.49 -13.01 -20.14
N TYR A 440 -10.24 -13.27 -18.86
CA TYR A 440 -11.16 -13.90 -17.92
C TYR A 440 -11.84 -12.85 -17.02
N LYS A 441 -11.06 -11.98 -16.38
CA LYS A 441 -11.51 -10.88 -15.53
C LYS A 441 -11.33 -9.57 -16.29
N ARG A 442 -12.29 -9.25 -17.16
CA ARG A 442 -12.09 -8.28 -18.24
C ARG A 442 -12.32 -6.82 -17.81
N TRP A 443 -12.99 -6.57 -16.69
CA TRP A 443 -13.21 -5.19 -16.23
C TRP A 443 -11.96 -4.64 -15.56
N LEU A 444 -11.52 -3.47 -16.04
CA LEU A 444 -10.35 -2.75 -15.52
C LEU A 444 -10.69 -1.30 -15.21
N GLU A 445 -10.29 -0.83 -14.04
CA GLU A 445 -10.20 0.60 -13.72
C GLU A 445 -8.75 1.06 -13.77
N ASP A 446 -8.47 2.07 -14.58
CA ASP A 446 -7.16 2.71 -14.68
C ASP A 446 -7.27 4.24 -14.60
N ASP A 447 -6.20 4.89 -14.16
CA ASP A 447 -6.17 6.33 -13.86
C ASP A 447 -5.21 7.09 -14.77
N PHE A 448 -5.63 8.32 -15.14
CA PHE A 448 -4.80 9.30 -15.84
C PHE A 448 -4.76 10.60 -15.03
N GLU A 449 -3.57 11.06 -14.69
CA GLU A 449 -3.33 12.28 -13.93
C GLU A 449 -3.16 13.48 -14.87
N ILE A 450 -3.99 14.50 -14.69
CA ILE A 450 -3.91 15.77 -15.40
C ILE A 450 -3.31 16.82 -14.46
N PRO A 451 -2.10 17.32 -14.73
CA PRO A 451 -1.44 18.31 -13.89
C PRO A 451 -2.22 19.62 -13.73
N ALA A 452 -2.04 20.30 -12.60
CA ALA A 452 -2.74 21.54 -12.24
C ALA A 452 -2.63 22.64 -13.31
N LYS A 453 -1.53 22.71 -14.06
CA LYS A 453 -1.34 23.70 -15.12
C LYS A 453 -2.43 23.67 -16.20
N TYR A 454 -3.06 22.50 -16.42
CA TYR A 454 -4.17 22.34 -17.38
C TYR A 454 -5.54 22.59 -16.77
N THR A 455 -5.67 22.56 -15.42
CA THR A 455 -6.96 22.42 -14.74
C THR A 455 -7.25 23.54 -13.73
N LYS A 456 -6.23 24.16 -13.13
CA LYS A 456 -6.39 25.14 -12.05
C LYS A 456 -7.19 26.37 -12.50
N GLY A 457 -8.14 26.81 -11.67
CA GLY A 457 -9.00 27.95 -11.95
C GLY A 457 -10.21 27.62 -12.85
N LYS A 458 -10.26 26.44 -13.46
CA LYS A 458 -11.36 26.03 -14.33
C LYS A 458 -12.47 25.33 -13.52
N LYS A 459 -13.72 25.45 -14.00
CA LYS A 459 -14.91 24.77 -13.42
C LYS A 459 -15.36 23.56 -14.22
N SER A 460 -14.85 23.42 -15.45
CA SER A 460 -15.09 22.28 -16.32
C SER A 460 -13.95 22.12 -17.31
N LEU A 461 -13.80 20.92 -17.85
CA LEU A 461 -12.81 20.58 -18.88
C LEU A 461 -13.52 19.94 -20.08
N ASN A 462 -13.06 20.27 -21.28
CA ASN A 462 -13.37 19.51 -22.49
C ASN A 462 -12.22 18.52 -22.70
N ILE A 463 -12.50 17.24 -22.50
CA ILE A 463 -11.54 16.15 -22.67
C ILE A 463 -11.68 15.56 -24.05
N ARG A 464 -10.55 15.26 -24.70
CA ARG A 464 -10.49 14.49 -25.93
C ARG A 464 -9.45 13.40 -25.78
N ILE A 465 -9.84 12.17 -26.09
CA ILE A 465 -8.99 10.97 -26.04
C ILE A 465 -8.71 10.54 -27.47
N VAL A 466 -7.44 10.41 -27.85
CA VAL A 466 -7.01 10.04 -29.19
C VAL A 466 -6.14 8.79 -29.12
N PRO A 467 -6.65 7.62 -29.56
CA PRO A 467 -5.87 6.38 -29.58
C PRO A 467 -4.58 6.52 -30.41
N VAL A 468 -3.54 5.86 -29.94
CA VAL A 468 -2.25 5.78 -30.66
C VAL A 468 -1.79 4.32 -30.72
N SER A 469 -1.05 3.96 -31.78
CA SER A 469 -0.46 2.62 -31.87
C SER A 469 0.83 2.52 -31.08
N MET A 470 0.96 1.49 -30.29
CA MET A 470 2.19 1.13 -29.56
C MET A 470 3.07 0.14 -30.35
N SER A 471 2.62 -0.38 -31.48
CA SER A 471 3.41 -1.28 -32.32
C SER A 471 3.24 -0.95 -33.80
N LYS A 472 4.20 -1.35 -34.62
CA LYS A 472 4.15 -1.15 -36.08
C LYS A 472 2.95 -1.87 -36.76
N GLU A 473 2.39 -2.89 -36.12
CA GLU A 473 1.25 -3.68 -36.58
C GLU A 473 -0.02 -3.41 -35.78
N GLY A 474 0.04 -2.54 -34.77
CA GLY A 474 -1.05 -2.30 -33.82
C GLY A 474 -2.18 -1.47 -34.40
N LYS A 475 -3.41 -1.85 -34.08
CA LYS A 475 -4.58 -1.02 -34.33
C LYS A 475 -4.64 0.10 -33.30
N ASN A 476 -4.93 1.32 -33.74
CA ASN A 476 -5.21 2.44 -32.85
C ASN A 476 -6.61 2.27 -32.27
N THR A 477 -6.76 1.58 -31.16
CA THR A 477 -8.07 1.34 -30.56
C THR A 477 -8.08 1.79 -29.11
N TRP A 478 -9.21 2.28 -28.67
CA TRP A 478 -9.50 2.62 -27.29
C TRP A 478 -10.85 2.08 -26.89
N ASN A 479 -10.95 1.57 -25.67
CA ASN A 479 -12.16 1.01 -25.11
C ASN A 479 -12.52 1.75 -23.83
N GLU A 480 -13.77 2.10 -23.63
CA GLU A 480 -14.24 2.85 -22.47
C GLU A 480 -15.71 2.51 -22.14
N ALA A 481 -16.05 2.50 -20.87
CA ALA A 481 -17.42 2.27 -20.38
C ALA A 481 -17.89 3.39 -19.43
N GLU A 482 -16.99 3.90 -18.61
CA GLU A 482 -17.25 4.94 -17.61
C GLU A 482 -16.00 5.81 -17.43
N TYR A 483 -16.22 7.08 -17.08
CA TYR A 483 -15.20 7.94 -16.53
C TYR A 483 -15.63 8.51 -15.18
N GLN A 484 -14.80 8.41 -14.17
CA GLN A 484 -14.94 9.13 -12.91
C GLN A 484 -13.90 10.24 -12.85
N VAL A 485 -14.30 11.39 -12.34
CA VAL A 485 -13.46 12.58 -12.28
C VAL A 485 -13.22 12.98 -10.83
N PHE A 486 -11.96 13.09 -10.46
CA PHE A 486 -11.58 13.50 -9.12
C PHE A 486 -10.70 14.73 -9.18
N CYS A 487 -10.86 15.63 -8.21
CA CYS A 487 -10.00 16.78 -8.01
C CYS A 487 -9.11 16.57 -6.79
N TYR A 488 -7.84 16.95 -6.91
CA TYR A 488 -6.97 17.12 -5.77
C TYR A 488 -7.27 18.47 -5.09
N ASN A 489 -7.61 18.45 -3.81
CA ASN A 489 -7.89 19.64 -3.01
C ASN A 489 -6.87 19.74 -1.88
N ASN A 490 -6.39 20.95 -1.60
CA ASN A 490 -5.47 21.22 -0.48
C ASN A 490 -6.20 21.18 0.88
#